data_b1e62023d85abf5b40c9acfd32890d9e
#
_entry.id   b1e62023d85abf5b40c9acfd32890d9e
#
_cell.length_a   1.000
_cell.length_b   1.000
_cell.length_c   1.000
_cell.angle_alpha   90.00
_cell.angle_beta   90.00
_cell.angle_gamma   90.00
#
_symmetry.space_group_name_H-M   'P 1'
#
loop_
_entity.id
_entity.type
_entity.pdbx_description
1 polymer ?
#
loop_
_entity_poly.entity_id
_entity_poly.type
_entity_poly.pdbx_seq_one_letter_code
_entity_poly.pdbx_strand_id
1 'polypeptide(L)'
;KWVNDVYVAGKKICGILAEGVIDCKKKLLRGCVVGIGINILTSSEFPQDLMSRAGGICDGRSDASVSREKLLANVLGEIYSILASKENVLDEYRNKSIILGTKITVTPVVGDDTTSYEAEAVNVCEDGGLLVRLSDGTEKKLRAGEVSFHAQ
;
A
#
# COMPACT_ATOMS: atom_id res chain seq x y z
N LYS A 1 -3.67 2.47 -0.39
CA LYS A 1 -4.20 1.30 -1.10
C LYS A 1 -3.56 0.04 -0.54
N TRP A 2 -4.36 -0.94 -0.18
CA TRP A 2 -3.90 -2.26 0.24
C TRP A 2 -3.01 -2.88 -0.88
N VAL A 3 -1.85 -3.44 -0.57
CA VAL A 3 -1.35 -3.69 0.78
C VAL A 3 -0.45 -2.53 1.26
N ASN A 4 0.34 -1.90 0.40
CA ASN A 4 1.54 -1.14 0.75
C ASN A 4 1.78 0.08 -0.15
N ASP A 5 0.75 0.55 -0.85
CA ASP A 5 0.86 1.68 -1.76
C ASP A 5 0.15 2.93 -1.22
N VAL A 6 0.79 4.08 -1.36
CA VAL A 6 0.18 5.39 -1.07
C VAL A 6 -0.16 6.11 -2.37
N TYR A 7 -1.38 6.63 -2.43
CA TYR A 7 -1.91 7.32 -3.60
C TYR A 7 -2.29 8.76 -3.25
N VAL A 8 -2.09 9.65 -4.19
CA VAL A 8 -2.60 11.04 -4.16
C VAL A 8 -3.15 11.35 -5.55
N ALA A 9 -4.37 11.89 -5.59
CA ALA A 9 -5.05 12.26 -6.84
C ALA A 9 -5.03 11.12 -7.90
N GLY A 10 -5.31 9.89 -7.47
CA GLY A 10 -5.35 8.72 -8.34
C GLY A 10 -4.00 8.16 -8.79
N LYS A 11 -2.88 8.79 -8.40
CA LYS A 11 -1.53 8.35 -8.76
C LYS A 11 -0.78 7.78 -7.57
N LYS A 12 -0.05 6.67 -7.78
CA LYS A 12 0.84 6.10 -6.78
C LYS A 12 2.05 6.99 -6.56
N ILE A 13 2.23 7.47 -5.34
CA ILE A 13 3.35 8.32 -4.94
C ILE A 13 4.36 7.61 -4.04
N CYS A 14 3.98 6.50 -3.43
CA CYS A 14 4.87 5.76 -2.53
C CYS A 14 4.54 4.28 -2.55
N GLY A 15 5.57 3.46 -2.44
CA GLY A 15 5.48 2.03 -2.18
C GLY A 15 6.24 1.67 -0.91
N ILE A 16 5.72 0.72 -0.14
CA ILE A 16 6.31 0.24 1.11
C ILE A 16 6.55 -1.25 0.98
N LEU A 17 7.72 -1.73 1.35
CA LEU A 17 8.06 -3.14 1.41
C LEU A 17 8.48 -3.49 2.83
N ALA A 18 7.83 -4.48 3.44
CA ALA A 18 8.18 -4.97 4.76
C ALA A 18 8.62 -6.44 4.68
N GLU A 19 9.83 -6.72 5.16
CA GLU A 19 10.44 -8.04 5.12
C GLU A 19 10.77 -8.52 6.52
N GLY A 20 10.21 -9.66 6.92
CA GLY A 20 10.46 -10.26 8.22
C GLY A 20 11.82 -10.95 8.29
N VAL A 21 12.58 -10.68 9.33
CA VAL A 21 13.84 -11.38 9.65
C VAL A 21 13.54 -12.51 10.62
N ILE A 22 13.64 -13.76 10.16
CA ILE A 22 13.27 -14.95 10.91
C ILE A 22 14.53 -15.68 11.41
N ASP A 23 14.58 -16.02 12.70
CA ASP A 23 15.53 -16.97 13.25
C ASP A 23 15.07 -18.39 12.89
N CYS A 24 15.70 -18.97 11.87
CA CYS A 24 15.33 -20.30 11.35
C CYS A 24 15.45 -21.42 12.40
N LYS A 25 16.36 -21.28 13.40
CA LYS A 25 16.55 -22.28 14.45
C LYS A 25 15.45 -22.21 15.51
N LYS A 26 15.04 -21.00 15.87
CA LYS A 26 14.01 -20.75 16.90
C LYS A 26 12.62 -20.57 16.33
N LYS A 27 12.48 -20.47 15.00
CA LYS A 27 11.23 -20.15 14.28
C LYS A 27 10.55 -18.89 14.82
N LEU A 28 11.35 -17.89 15.19
CA LEU A 28 10.89 -16.63 15.77
C LEU A 28 11.19 -15.45 14.85
N LEU A 29 10.24 -14.54 14.72
CA LEU A 29 10.47 -13.25 14.07
C LEU A 29 11.40 -12.41 14.94
N ARG A 30 12.58 -12.04 14.42
CA ARG A 30 13.61 -11.25 15.12
C ARG A 30 13.45 -9.76 14.88
N GLY A 31 12.86 -9.39 13.77
CA GLY A 31 12.69 -8.01 13.37
C GLY A 31 12.02 -7.90 12.01
N CYS A 32 11.85 -6.69 11.56
CA CYS A 32 11.33 -6.38 10.25
C CYS A 32 12.21 -5.29 9.61
N VAL A 33 12.55 -5.47 8.35
CA VAL A 33 13.17 -4.44 7.51
C VAL A 33 12.08 -3.79 6.69
N VAL A 34 11.99 -2.46 6.76
CA VAL A 34 10.98 -1.71 6.02
C VAL A 34 11.66 -0.79 5.01
N GLY A 35 11.40 -1.03 3.73
CA GLY A 35 11.78 -0.15 2.64
C GLY A 35 10.63 0.78 2.28
N ILE A 36 10.89 2.09 2.19
CA ILE A 36 9.88 3.09 1.82
C ILE A 36 10.40 3.88 0.63
N GLY A 37 9.76 3.73 -0.54
CA GLY A 37 10.08 4.46 -1.75
C GLY A 37 9.07 5.58 -1.98
N ILE A 38 9.51 6.84 -1.95
CA ILE A 38 8.65 8.01 -2.15
C ILE A 38 9.07 8.74 -3.42
N ASN A 39 8.13 8.93 -4.34
CA ASN A 39 8.33 9.74 -5.54
C ASN A 39 8.15 11.22 -5.17
N ILE A 40 9.21 12.01 -5.28
CA ILE A 40 9.15 13.45 -5.00
C ILE A 40 8.58 14.21 -6.19
N LEU A 41 9.06 13.90 -7.39
CA LEU A 41 8.61 14.48 -8.66
C LEU A 41 8.38 13.36 -9.66
N THR A 42 7.43 13.56 -10.56
CA THR A 42 7.27 12.70 -11.73
C THR A 42 8.45 12.92 -12.67
N SER A 43 9.16 11.85 -13.02
CA SER A 43 10.25 11.91 -13.99
C SER A 43 9.69 11.86 -15.41
N SER A 44 10.21 12.72 -16.30
CA SER A 44 9.96 12.63 -17.74
C SER A 44 10.52 11.36 -18.39
N GLU A 45 11.39 10.67 -17.66
CA GLU A 45 11.98 9.38 -18.09
C GLU A 45 11.11 8.18 -17.75
N PHE A 46 9.98 8.39 -17.05
CA PHE A 46 9.04 7.31 -16.79
C PHE A 46 8.45 6.78 -18.09
N PRO A 47 8.37 5.45 -18.25
CA PRO A 47 7.60 4.85 -19.34
C PRO A 47 6.17 5.42 -19.38
N GLN A 48 5.62 5.58 -20.58
CA GLN A 48 4.35 6.27 -20.79
C GLN A 48 3.17 5.62 -20.05
N ASP A 49 3.22 4.31 -19.86
CA ASP A 49 2.26 3.53 -19.08
C ASP A 49 2.36 3.81 -17.56
N LEU A 50 3.54 4.16 -17.06
CA LEU A 50 3.73 4.55 -15.66
C LEU A 50 3.31 6.00 -15.40
N MET A 51 3.45 6.90 -16.37
CA MET A 51 3.08 8.31 -16.20
C MET A 51 1.60 8.53 -15.87
N SER A 52 0.74 7.61 -16.32
CA SER A 52 -0.71 7.65 -15.98
C SER A 52 -1.02 7.14 -14.57
N ARG A 53 -0.16 6.30 -13.99
CA ARG A 53 -0.40 5.59 -12.72
C ARG A 53 0.52 6.01 -11.58
N ALA A 54 1.68 6.58 -11.88
CA ALA A 54 2.64 7.07 -10.91
C ALA A 54 2.68 8.60 -10.90
N GLY A 55 2.94 9.18 -9.74
CA GLY A 55 3.08 10.62 -9.55
C GLY A 55 4.11 10.94 -8.48
N GLY A 56 4.44 12.20 -8.33
CA GLY A 56 5.29 12.73 -7.27
C GLY A 56 4.48 13.57 -6.27
N ILE A 57 4.95 13.64 -5.03
CA ILE A 57 4.29 14.44 -3.97
C ILE A 57 4.30 15.94 -4.26
N CYS A 58 5.18 16.39 -5.16
CA CYS A 58 5.34 17.78 -5.56
C CYS A 58 4.78 18.10 -6.95
N ASP A 59 4.15 17.14 -7.62
CA ASP A 59 3.59 17.37 -8.94
C ASP A 59 2.52 18.48 -8.89
N GLY A 60 2.59 19.42 -9.85
CA GLY A 60 1.68 20.54 -9.92
C GLY A 60 1.94 21.68 -8.93
N ARG A 61 3.03 21.65 -8.17
CA ARG A 61 3.46 22.74 -7.29
C ARG A 61 4.60 23.52 -7.92
N SER A 62 4.42 24.85 -8.01
CA SER A 62 5.42 25.75 -8.59
C SER A 62 6.60 26.07 -7.65
N ASP A 63 6.44 25.83 -6.33
CA ASP A 63 7.36 26.21 -5.27
C ASP A 63 7.99 25.00 -4.55
N ALA A 64 7.91 23.83 -5.17
CA ALA A 64 8.20 22.58 -4.51
C ALA A 64 9.70 22.30 -4.34
N SER A 65 10.35 23.01 -3.44
CA SER A 65 11.60 22.54 -2.84
C SER A 65 11.30 21.66 -1.62
N VAL A 66 11.00 20.38 -1.83
CA VAL A 66 10.93 19.45 -0.71
C VAL A 66 12.34 19.04 -0.34
N SER A 67 12.79 19.42 0.85
CA SER A 67 14.03 18.87 1.41
C SER A 67 13.83 17.40 1.72
N ARG A 68 14.66 16.54 1.11
CA ARG A 68 14.65 15.10 1.36
C ARG A 68 14.90 14.77 2.83
N GLU A 69 15.76 15.56 3.47
CA GLU A 69 16.13 15.42 4.89
C GLU A 69 14.92 15.72 5.78
N LYS A 70 14.17 16.78 5.49
CA LYS A 70 12.93 17.09 6.22
C LYS A 70 11.85 16.04 6.02
N LEU A 71 11.70 15.54 4.77
CA LEU A 71 10.76 14.48 4.47
C LEU A 71 11.11 13.21 5.25
N LEU A 72 12.38 12.82 5.22
CA LEU A 72 12.87 11.66 5.99
C LEU A 72 12.64 11.84 7.50
N ALA A 73 12.99 13.00 8.05
CA ALA A 73 12.80 13.29 9.47
C ALA A 73 11.32 13.20 9.86
N ASN A 74 10.42 13.76 9.06
CA ASN A 74 8.98 13.69 9.30
C ASN A 74 8.45 12.26 9.24
N VAL A 75 8.81 11.49 8.21
CA VAL A 75 8.38 10.09 8.08
C VAL A 75 8.86 9.25 9.27
N LEU A 76 10.12 9.39 9.67
CA LEU A 76 10.64 8.70 10.85
C LEU A 76 9.95 9.15 12.14
N GLY A 77 9.71 10.46 12.30
CA GLY A 77 9.00 10.99 13.45
C GLY A 77 7.60 10.42 13.60
N GLU A 78 6.84 10.35 12.50
CA GLU A 78 5.49 9.75 12.49
C GLU A 78 5.53 8.24 12.80
N ILE A 79 6.48 7.50 12.23
CA ILE A 79 6.63 6.07 12.53
C ILE A 79 6.90 5.86 14.02
N TYR A 80 7.83 6.62 14.61
CA TYR A 80 8.12 6.52 16.03
C TYR A 80 6.93 6.92 16.90
N SER A 81 6.20 7.96 16.52
CA SER A 81 4.98 8.39 17.23
C SER A 81 3.93 7.28 17.24
N ILE A 82 3.65 6.67 16.08
CA ILE A 82 2.71 5.56 15.95
C ILE A 82 3.14 4.35 16.80
N LEU A 83 4.41 3.97 16.74
CA LEU A 83 4.93 2.86 17.54
C LEU A 83 4.87 3.11 19.05
N ALA A 84 5.00 4.38 19.48
CA ALA A 84 4.93 4.76 20.88
C ALA A 84 3.50 4.90 21.41
N SER A 85 2.55 5.32 20.58
CA SER A 85 1.17 5.61 20.99
C SER A 85 0.40 4.36 21.41
N LYS A 86 0.76 3.19 20.91
CA LYS A 86 0.00 1.94 21.03
C LYS A 86 -1.45 2.03 20.53
N GLU A 87 -1.77 3.06 19.77
CA GLU A 87 -3.08 3.23 19.18
C GLU A 87 -3.34 2.18 18.08
N ASN A 88 -4.60 1.85 17.89
CA ASN A 88 -5.01 0.98 16.79
C ASN A 88 -4.98 1.76 15.48
N VAL A 89 -3.88 1.69 14.75
CA VAL A 89 -3.71 2.36 13.45
C VAL A 89 -4.60 1.76 12.34
N LEU A 90 -5.24 0.63 12.61
CA LEU A 90 -6.01 -0.08 11.59
C LEU A 90 -7.26 0.68 11.16
N ASP A 91 -7.92 1.35 12.11
CA ASP A 91 -9.12 2.13 11.79
C ASP A 91 -8.76 3.36 10.96
N GLU A 92 -7.63 4.01 11.25
CA GLU A 92 -7.13 5.10 10.42
C GLU A 92 -6.74 4.59 9.01
N TYR A 93 -6.10 3.44 8.92
CA TYR A 93 -5.77 2.80 7.65
C TYR A 93 -7.04 2.49 6.84
N ARG A 94 -8.08 1.93 7.47
CA ARG A 94 -9.38 1.67 6.84
C ARG A 94 -10.01 2.95 6.30
N ASN A 95 -10.05 4.00 7.11
CA ASN A 95 -10.62 5.29 6.76
C ASN A 95 -9.90 5.98 5.59
N LYS A 96 -8.58 5.77 5.46
CA LYS A 96 -7.77 6.29 4.36
C LYS A 96 -7.69 5.35 3.15
N SER A 97 -8.30 4.19 3.22
CA SER A 97 -8.25 3.21 2.12
C SER A 97 -9.11 3.67 0.95
N ILE A 98 -8.49 3.76 -0.22
CA ILE A 98 -9.17 4.19 -1.46
C ILE A 98 -9.88 3.04 -2.20
N ILE A 99 -9.75 1.81 -1.71
CA ILE A 99 -10.32 0.63 -2.37
C ILE A 99 -11.51 0.03 -1.61
N LEU A 100 -11.68 0.32 -0.33
CA LEU A 100 -12.80 -0.24 0.44
C LEU A 100 -14.14 0.27 -0.10
N GLY A 101 -15.08 -0.65 -0.27
CA GLY A 101 -16.39 -0.41 -0.89
C GLY A 101 -16.35 -0.32 -2.43
N THR A 102 -15.21 -0.60 -3.06
CA THR A 102 -15.09 -0.54 -4.53
C THR A 102 -14.86 -1.93 -5.15
N LYS A 103 -15.16 -2.03 -6.44
CA LYS A 103 -14.76 -3.19 -7.24
C LYS A 103 -13.28 -3.12 -7.56
N ILE A 104 -12.62 -4.24 -7.40
CA ILE A 104 -11.19 -4.42 -7.60
C ILE A 104 -10.92 -5.65 -8.45
N THR A 105 -9.79 -5.65 -9.15
CA THR A 105 -9.25 -6.84 -9.78
C THR A 105 -8.14 -7.40 -8.88
N VAL A 106 -8.28 -8.63 -8.48
CA VAL A 106 -7.30 -9.36 -7.67
C VAL A 106 -6.46 -10.24 -8.56
N THR A 107 -5.13 -10.08 -8.50
CA THR A 107 -4.17 -10.95 -9.18
C THR A 107 -3.42 -11.73 -8.12
N PRO A 108 -3.67 -13.05 -7.99
CA PRO A 108 -2.93 -13.89 -7.05
C PRO A 108 -1.44 -13.93 -7.39
N VAL A 109 -0.57 -13.84 -6.37
CA VAL A 109 0.90 -13.95 -6.55
C VAL A 109 1.44 -15.25 -5.96
N VAL A 110 0.59 -16.05 -5.31
CA VAL A 110 0.96 -17.33 -4.68
C VAL A 110 -0.12 -18.36 -5.01
N GLY A 111 0.29 -19.54 -5.43
CA GLY A 111 -0.57 -20.67 -5.81
C GLY A 111 -0.45 -21.02 -7.29
N ASP A 112 -1.09 -22.11 -7.67
CA ASP A 112 -1.04 -22.64 -9.05
C ASP A 112 -1.98 -21.86 -9.99
N ASP A 113 -3.01 -21.21 -9.47
CA ASP A 113 -3.94 -20.37 -10.22
C ASP A 113 -3.58 -18.90 -10.07
N THR A 114 -3.01 -18.32 -11.12
CA THR A 114 -2.65 -16.91 -11.24
C THR A 114 -3.69 -16.10 -12.01
N THR A 115 -4.86 -16.69 -12.30
CA THR A 115 -5.92 -16.01 -13.04
C THR A 115 -6.49 -14.87 -12.21
N SER A 116 -6.48 -13.67 -12.78
CA SER A 116 -7.08 -12.50 -12.15
C SER A 116 -8.61 -12.62 -12.11
N TYR A 117 -9.22 -12.14 -11.04
CA TYR A 117 -10.68 -12.13 -10.87
C TYR A 117 -11.15 -10.81 -10.24
N GLU A 118 -12.43 -10.50 -10.47
CA GLU A 118 -13.08 -9.34 -9.86
C GLU A 118 -13.68 -9.67 -8.50
N ALA A 119 -13.61 -8.72 -7.58
CA ALA A 119 -14.22 -8.79 -6.27
C ALA A 119 -14.53 -7.39 -5.74
N GLU A 120 -15.34 -7.29 -4.70
CA GLU A 120 -15.54 -6.07 -3.93
C GLU A 120 -14.61 -6.09 -2.72
N ALA A 121 -13.85 -5.01 -2.50
CA ALA A 121 -13.03 -4.86 -1.31
C ALA A 121 -13.91 -4.44 -0.12
N VAL A 122 -14.11 -5.34 0.84
CA VAL A 122 -15.07 -5.15 1.94
C VAL A 122 -14.41 -4.50 3.16
N ASN A 123 -13.29 -5.05 3.62
CA ASN A 123 -12.65 -4.58 4.85
C ASN A 123 -11.18 -5.00 4.91
N VAL A 124 -10.42 -4.34 5.77
CA VAL A 124 -9.09 -4.82 6.19
C VAL A 124 -9.22 -5.45 7.57
N CYS A 125 -8.85 -6.74 7.65
CA CYS A 125 -8.95 -7.53 8.88
C CYS A 125 -7.89 -7.12 9.91
N GLU A 126 -8.07 -7.55 11.17
CA GLU A 126 -7.14 -7.26 12.28
C GLU A 126 -5.70 -7.75 12.03
N ASP A 127 -5.53 -8.78 11.21
CA ASP A 127 -4.22 -9.29 10.80
C ASP A 127 -3.66 -8.62 9.54
N GLY A 128 -4.28 -7.52 9.07
CA GLY A 128 -3.89 -6.78 7.88
C GLY A 128 -4.35 -7.42 6.55
N GLY A 129 -5.00 -8.58 6.57
CA GLY A 129 -5.55 -9.21 5.37
C GLY A 129 -6.73 -8.43 4.80
N LEU A 130 -6.88 -8.43 3.47
CA LEU A 130 -8.02 -7.81 2.79
C LEU A 130 -9.17 -8.80 2.68
N LEU A 131 -10.33 -8.46 3.23
CA LEU A 131 -11.56 -9.19 3.02
C LEU A 131 -12.20 -8.72 1.71
N VAL A 132 -12.44 -9.64 0.81
CA VAL A 132 -13.10 -9.39 -0.47
C VAL A 132 -14.37 -10.23 -0.60
N ARG A 133 -15.37 -9.70 -1.31
CA ARG A 133 -16.59 -10.41 -1.66
C ARG A 133 -16.62 -10.70 -3.15
N LEU A 134 -16.79 -11.96 -3.49
CA LEU A 134 -16.90 -12.44 -4.88
C LEU A 134 -18.31 -12.17 -5.43
N SER A 135 -18.48 -12.33 -6.74
CA SER A 135 -19.76 -12.12 -7.43
C SER A 135 -20.88 -13.07 -6.99
N ASP A 136 -20.52 -14.24 -6.45
CA ASP A 136 -21.47 -15.21 -5.88
C ASP A 136 -21.85 -14.91 -4.42
N GLY A 137 -21.34 -13.80 -3.85
CA GLY A 137 -21.54 -13.40 -2.46
C GLY A 137 -20.57 -14.05 -1.45
N THR A 138 -19.71 -14.96 -1.89
CA THR A 138 -18.72 -15.60 -1.03
C THR A 138 -17.66 -14.60 -0.58
N GLU A 139 -17.31 -14.61 0.70
CA GLU A 139 -16.23 -13.79 1.23
C GLU A 139 -14.91 -14.58 1.31
N LYS A 140 -13.83 -13.94 0.89
CA LYS A 140 -12.48 -14.50 0.91
C LYS A 140 -11.50 -13.51 1.52
N LYS A 141 -10.64 -13.99 2.41
CA LYS A 141 -9.55 -13.18 2.98
C LYS A 141 -8.27 -13.38 2.21
N LEU A 142 -7.72 -12.28 1.67
CA LEU A 142 -6.44 -12.22 0.99
C LEU A 142 -5.35 -11.85 1.98
N ARG A 143 -4.24 -12.58 1.97
CA ARG A 143 -3.04 -12.30 2.78
C ARG A 143 -1.89 -11.77 1.93
N ALA A 144 -1.94 -12.00 0.64
CA ALA A 144 -1.00 -11.56 -0.37
C ALA A 144 -1.74 -11.43 -1.70
N GLY A 145 -1.19 -10.68 -2.63
CA GLY A 145 -1.76 -10.49 -3.96
C GLY A 145 -1.56 -9.07 -4.45
N GLU A 146 -1.63 -8.89 -5.74
CA GLU A 146 -1.73 -7.58 -6.35
C GLU A 146 -3.21 -7.22 -6.54
N VAL A 147 -3.55 -6.01 -6.16
CA VAL A 147 -4.90 -5.47 -6.29
C VAL A 147 -4.85 -4.25 -7.19
N SER A 148 -5.62 -4.25 -8.25
CA SER A 148 -5.83 -3.07 -9.09
C SER A 148 -7.28 -2.58 -8.98
N PHE A 149 -7.48 -1.28 -9.16
CA PHE A 149 -8.77 -0.63 -9.14
C PHE A 149 -8.84 0.36 -10.31
N HIS A 150 -10.03 0.56 -10.84
CA HIS A 150 -10.27 1.62 -11.82
C HIS A 150 -10.72 2.85 -11.05
N ALA A 151 -9.90 3.91 -11.04
CA ALA A 151 -10.34 5.22 -10.54
C ALA A 151 -11.47 5.71 -11.46
N GLN A 152 -12.61 6.01 -10.86
CA GLN A 152 -13.71 6.69 -11.54
C GLN A 152 -13.36 8.14 -11.78
#